data_ceff43e7ebb083164820e758db01fa9e
#
_entry.id   ceff43e7ebb083164820e758db01fa9e
#
_cell.length_a   1.000
_cell.length_b   1.000
_cell.length_c   1.000
_cell.angle_alpha   90.00
_cell.angle_beta   90.00
_cell.angle_gamma   90.00
#
_symmetry.space_group_name_H-M   'P 1'
#
loop_
_entity.id
_entity.type
_entity.pdbx_description
1 polymer ?
#
loop_
_entity_poly.entity_id
_entity_poly.type
_entity_poly.pdbx_seq_one_letter_code
_entity_poly.pdbx_strand_id
1 'polypeptide(L)'
;MVYPQRSDMQRAQTADTLAPPLTVRPLTMTFLALDIGNTRLKWALYAAPHPGAVLLEQGAVFLETIDELAERDWKQLLAPTSMLGCVVAGDAVRRRVEEQMELWDIEPHWVVPSSHEAGLTNGYDHPSRLGADRWVALAGARSRVLASLPKTGQPRPALVVMVGTAVTVDALDASGRFLGGLILPGFGLMLRALEQGTAGLKVPTGEIVDFPTNTSDALMSGGADAIAGAIERQARRLQARTGVEPMLLMTGGAAVKLAPITDLPFETVETLIFEGLLLMQGKRLAL
;
A
#
# COMPACT_ATOMS: atom_id res chain seq x y z
N MET A 1 70.38 -66.30 27.38
CA MET A 1 69.28 -66.67 26.48
C MET A 1 68.16 -65.70 26.74
N VAL A 2 67.59 -65.23 25.70
CA VAL A 2 66.36 -64.43 25.64
C VAL A 2 66.59 -62.94 25.38
N TYR A 3 66.10 -62.54 24.26
CA TYR A 3 66.19 -61.32 23.51
C TYR A 3 65.39 -60.14 24.00
N PRO A 4 65.72 -58.92 23.57
CA PRO A 4 65.03 -57.68 23.92
C PRO A 4 63.92 -57.36 22.89
N GLN A 5 62.95 -56.63 23.37
CA GLN A 5 61.80 -56.14 22.62
C GLN A 5 62.10 -54.78 21.96
N ARG A 6 61.44 -54.57 20.82
CA ARG A 6 61.49 -53.41 19.93
C ARG A 6 60.72 -52.20 20.50
N SER A 7 61.28 -51.07 20.33
CA SER A 7 60.72 -49.76 20.56
C SER A 7 59.59 -49.41 19.58
N ASP A 8 58.46 -48.99 20.10
CA ASP A 8 57.35 -48.39 19.37
C ASP A 8 57.65 -46.93 18.99
N MET A 9 57.74 -46.67 17.69
CA MET A 9 57.71 -45.32 17.12
C MET A 9 56.22 -44.83 17.06
N GLN A 10 55.85 -43.93 17.96
CA GLN A 10 54.62 -43.16 17.86
C GLN A 10 54.72 -42.17 16.70
N ARG A 11 53.91 -42.41 15.67
CA ARG A 11 53.60 -41.39 14.64
C ARG A 11 52.60 -40.40 15.22
N ALA A 12 52.98 -39.16 15.32
CA ALA A 12 52.09 -38.02 15.52
C ALA A 12 51.26 -37.83 14.25
N GLN A 13 49.97 -38.06 14.32
CA GLN A 13 48.98 -37.62 13.34
C GLN A 13 48.66 -36.17 13.62
N THR A 14 49.13 -35.28 12.75
CA THR A 14 48.64 -33.91 12.68
C THR A 14 47.19 -33.91 12.22
N ALA A 15 46.27 -33.61 13.10
CA ALA A 15 44.87 -33.35 12.78
C ALA A 15 44.79 -32.03 12.03
N ASP A 16 44.50 -32.14 10.73
CA ASP A 16 44.18 -31.01 9.86
C ASP A 16 42.80 -30.46 10.28
N THR A 17 42.81 -29.39 11.07
CA THR A 17 41.59 -28.70 11.50
C THR A 17 41.03 -27.93 10.33
N LEU A 18 40.19 -28.58 9.51
CA LEU A 18 39.37 -27.89 8.52
C LEU A 18 38.46 -26.88 9.24
N ALA A 19 38.68 -25.61 8.93
CA ALA A 19 37.79 -24.54 9.35
C ALA A 19 36.35 -24.85 8.89
N PRO A 20 35.33 -24.59 9.71
CA PRO A 20 33.96 -24.83 9.31
C PRO A 20 33.63 -24.00 8.06
N PRO A 21 32.83 -24.53 7.11
CA PRO A 21 32.48 -23.82 5.91
C PRO A 21 31.79 -22.51 6.32
N LEU A 22 32.25 -21.42 5.71
CA LEU A 22 31.58 -20.12 5.81
C LEU A 22 30.14 -20.31 5.39
N THR A 23 29.23 -20.34 6.33
CA THR A 23 27.79 -20.24 6.06
C THR A 23 27.55 -18.88 5.41
N VAL A 24 27.50 -18.86 4.09
CA VAL A 24 26.99 -17.70 3.35
C VAL A 24 25.54 -17.53 3.83
N ARG A 25 25.30 -16.59 4.75
CA ARG A 25 23.94 -16.13 5.04
C ARG A 25 23.37 -15.68 3.70
N PRO A 26 22.21 -16.21 3.27
CA PRO A 26 21.54 -15.64 2.12
C PRO A 26 21.38 -14.15 2.37
N LEU A 27 21.83 -13.31 1.45
CA LEU A 27 21.58 -11.88 1.48
C LEU A 27 20.06 -11.73 1.53
N THR A 28 19.54 -11.44 2.71
CA THR A 28 18.11 -11.17 2.90
C THR A 28 17.83 -9.87 2.15
N MET A 29 17.16 -9.98 1.00
CA MET A 29 16.77 -8.82 0.18
C MET A 29 15.57 -8.13 0.81
N THR A 30 15.77 -7.49 1.97
CA THR A 30 14.71 -6.75 2.65
C THR A 30 14.24 -5.57 1.81
N PHE A 31 12.95 -5.31 1.86
CA PHE A 31 12.30 -4.30 1.06
C PHE A 31 11.45 -3.37 1.91
N LEU A 32 11.73 -2.06 1.83
CA LEU A 32 10.94 -1.02 2.48
C LEU A 32 9.91 -0.44 1.50
N ALA A 33 8.64 -0.57 1.83
CA ALA A 33 7.53 0.04 1.11
C ALA A 33 7.08 1.31 1.85
N LEU A 34 6.96 2.44 1.14
CA LEU A 34 6.53 3.72 1.69
C LEU A 34 5.27 4.26 1.00
N ASP A 35 4.28 4.68 1.80
CA ASP A 35 3.08 5.39 1.36
C ASP A 35 3.02 6.75 2.06
N ILE A 36 3.28 7.83 1.30
CA ILE A 36 3.31 9.20 1.83
C ILE A 36 2.10 9.97 1.32
N GLY A 37 1.04 9.94 2.13
CA GLY A 37 -0.17 10.74 1.93
C GLY A 37 -0.05 12.14 2.50
N ASN A 38 -1.10 12.97 2.31
CA ASN A 38 -1.11 14.38 2.76
C ASN A 38 -1.18 14.57 4.29
N THR A 39 -1.44 13.51 5.07
CA THR A 39 -1.60 13.59 6.53
C THR A 39 -0.63 12.67 7.25
N ARG A 40 -0.36 11.51 6.69
CA ARG A 40 0.47 10.45 7.31
C ARG A 40 1.42 9.85 6.30
N LEU A 41 2.57 9.44 6.81
CA LEU A 41 3.45 8.46 6.20
C LEU A 41 3.14 7.10 6.81
N LYS A 42 2.97 6.08 5.97
CA LYS A 42 2.92 4.67 6.35
C LYS A 42 4.10 3.95 5.75
N TRP A 43 4.64 2.98 6.47
CA TRP A 43 5.76 2.18 6.02
C TRP A 43 5.57 0.70 6.38
N ALA A 44 6.16 -0.16 5.57
CA ALA A 44 6.20 -1.61 5.83
C ALA A 44 7.52 -2.19 5.34
N LEU A 45 8.18 -2.96 6.19
CA LEU A 45 9.41 -3.69 5.89
C LEU A 45 9.07 -5.15 5.60
N TYR A 46 9.47 -5.64 4.44
CA TYR A 46 9.25 -7.00 3.99
C TYR A 46 10.55 -7.79 3.87
N ALA A 47 10.47 -9.11 4.03
CA ALA A 47 11.61 -10.02 3.89
C ALA A 47 12.12 -10.12 2.44
N ALA A 48 11.31 -9.71 1.44
CA ALA A 48 11.67 -9.73 0.03
C ALA A 48 10.80 -8.75 -0.80
N PRO A 49 11.26 -8.28 -1.97
CA PRO A 49 10.56 -7.31 -2.81
C PRO A 49 9.60 -7.98 -3.84
N HIS A 50 8.69 -8.84 -3.40
CA HIS A 50 7.73 -9.49 -4.28
C HIS A 50 6.38 -9.76 -3.58
N PRO A 51 5.29 -9.92 -4.33
CA PRO A 51 3.99 -10.30 -3.76
C PRO A 51 4.07 -11.56 -2.91
N GLY A 52 3.39 -11.55 -1.77
CA GLY A 52 3.40 -12.65 -0.80
C GLY A 52 4.62 -12.70 0.10
N ALA A 53 5.55 -11.74 0.01
CA ALA A 53 6.68 -11.64 0.94
C ALA A 53 6.19 -11.46 2.38
N VAL A 54 6.95 -12.04 3.32
CA VAL A 54 6.65 -11.94 4.74
C VAL A 54 6.83 -10.51 5.22
N LEU A 55 5.81 -9.95 5.84
CA LEU A 55 5.88 -8.67 6.55
C LEU A 55 6.72 -8.87 7.81
N LEU A 56 7.76 -8.07 7.97
CA LEU A 56 8.63 -8.07 9.14
C LEU A 56 8.16 -7.05 10.17
N GLU A 57 7.99 -5.80 9.74
CA GLU A 57 7.54 -4.69 10.58
C GLU A 57 6.74 -3.68 9.76
N GLN A 58 5.91 -2.89 10.43
CA GLN A 58 5.16 -1.79 9.80
C GLN A 58 4.84 -0.70 10.81
N GLY A 59 4.60 0.49 10.31
CA GLY A 59 4.20 1.61 11.15
C GLY A 59 3.59 2.76 10.36
N ALA A 60 3.15 3.77 11.11
CA ALA A 60 2.60 4.98 10.53
C ALA A 60 2.87 6.17 11.47
N VAL A 61 3.29 7.29 10.89
CA VAL A 61 3.52 8.55 11.59
C VAL A 61 2.77 9.70 10.93
N PHE A 62 2.48 10.75 11.67
CA PHE A 62 1.98 11.99 11.10
C PHE A 62 3.12 12.75 10.39
N LEU A 63 2.80 13.55 9.36
CA LEU A 63 3.82 14.30 8.63
C LEU A 63 4.57 15.33 9.50
N GLU A 64 3.96 15.78 10.58
CA GLU A 64 4.58 16.68 11.55
C GLU A 64 5.77 16.05 12.27
N THR A 65 5.79 14.71 12.40
CA THR A 65 6.81 13.96 13.17
C THR A 65 7.73 13.11 12.29
N ILE A 66 7.72 13.28 10.97
CA ILE A 66 8.57 12.47 10.08
C ILE A 66 10.06 12.66 10.31
N ASP A 67 10.48 13.80 10.83
CA ASP A 67 11.91 14.09 11.12
C ASP A 67 12.47 13.27 12.30
N GLU A 68 11.61 12.55 13.01
CA GLU A 68 11.97 11.67 14.11
C GLU A 68 12.08 10.18 13.70
N LEU A 69 11.77 9.83 12.45
CA LEU A 69 11.70 8.43 11.98
C LEU A 69 13.00 7.67 12.19
N ALA A 70 14.14 8.24 11.81
CA ALA A 70 15.44 7.59 11.93
C ALA A 70 15.84 7.30 13.39
N GLU A 71 15.45 8.18 14.32
CA GLU A 71 15.80 8.06 15.73
C GLU A 71 14.82 7.22 16.54
N ARG A 72 13.58 7.08 16.07
CA ARG A 72 12.49 6.41 16.78
C ARG A 72 12.02 5.14 16.08
N ASP A 73 11.20 5.30 15.05
CA ASP A 73 10.48 4.18 14.44
C ASP A 73 11.40 3.28 13.62
N TRP A 74 12.44 3.85 12.98
CA TRP A 74 13.36 3.12 12.10
C TRP A 74 14.67 2.69 12.76
N LYS A 75 14.98 3.20 13.95
CA LYS A 75 16.26 2.95 14.64
C LYS A 75 16.57 1.46 14.87
N GLN A 76 15.55 0.68 15.14
CA GLN A 76 15.66 -0.75 15.47
C GLN A 76 15.32 -1.65 14.26
N LEU A 77 14.91 -1.07 13.14
CA LEU A 77 14.55 -1.85 11.95
C LEU A 77 15.79 -2.57 11.38
N LEU A 78 15.57 -3.78 10.90
CA LEU A 78 16.53 -4.42 10.02
C LEU A 78 16.73 -3.55 8.79
N ALA A 79 17.99 -3.17 8.49
CA ALA A 79 18.28 -2.31 7.35
C ALA A 79 17.68 -2.88 6.05
N PRO A 80 16.85 -2.10 5.33
CA PRO A 80 16.36 -2.51 4.02
C PRO A 80 17.51 -2.52 3.01
N THR A 81 17.45 -3.41 2.04
CA THR A 81 18.39 -3.46 0.91
C THR A 81 17.86 -2.73 -0.33
N SER A 82 16.59 -2.43 -0.34
CA SER A 82 15.92 -1.67 -1.40
C SER A 82 14.63 -1.05 -0.87
N MET A 83 14.16 -0.01 -1.55
CA MET A 83 12.86 0.59 -1.27
C MET A 83 12.11 0.98 -2.54
N LEU A 84 10.81 1.08 -2.43
CA LEU A 84 9.93 1.74 -3.38
C LEU A 84 8.83 2.46 -2.61
N GLY A 85 8.56 3.71 -2.97
CA GLY A 85 7.51 4.49 -2.33
C GLY A 85 6.61 5.23 -3.31
N CYS A 86 5.43 5.61 -2.84
CA CYS A 86 4.60 6.61 -3.49
C CYS A 86 4.46 7.85 -2.59
N VAL A 87 4.45 9.03 -3.20
CA VAL A 87 4.33 10.29 -2.48
C VAL A 87 3.37 11.23 -3.22
N VAL A 88 2.42 11.79 -2.47
CA VAL A 88 1.46 12.79 -2.96
C VAL A 88 1.46 14.06 -2.09
N ALA A 89 2.29 14.09 -1.04
CA ALA A 89 2.43 15.23 -0.12
C ALA A 89 3.40 16.32 -0.62
N GLY A 90 3.94 16.16 -1.84
CA GLY A 90 4.85 17.11 -2.47
C GLY A 90 6.33 16.88 -2.17
N ASP A 91 7.18 17.58 -2.94
CA ASP A 91 8.64 17.38 -2.92
C ASP A 91 9.31 17.74 -1.59
N ALA A 92 8.76 18.70 -0.86
CA ALA A 92 9.31 19.09 0.45
C ALA A 92 9.21 17.94 1.47
N VAL A 93 8.07 17.24 1.50
CA VAL A 93 7.86 16.08 2.38
C VAL A 93 8.73 14.92 1.92
N ARG A 94 8.82 14.68 0.61
CA ARG A 94 9.70 13.65 0.05
C ARG A 94 11.14 13.81 0.53
N ARG A 95 11.72 15.00 0.42
CA ARG A 95 13.10 15.28 0.84
C ARG A 95 13.32 15.02 2.33
N ARG A 96 12.39 15.46 3.19
CA ARG A 96 12.46 15.17 4.64
C ARG A 96 12.49 13.67 4.94
N VAL A 97 11.76 12.85 4.17
CA VAL A 97 11.79 11.39 4.32
C VAL A 97 13.11 10.82 3.78
N GLU A 98 13.61 11.31 2.65
CA GLU A 98 14.92 10.92 2.10
C GLU A 98 16.05 11.21 3.09
N GLU A 99 16.02 12.35 3.79
CA GLU A 99 16.97 12.69 4.88
C GLU A 99 16.91 11.64 6.03
N GLN A 100 15.73 11.17 6.40
CA GLN A 100 15.60 10.09 7.42
C GLN A 100 16.15 8.74 6.93
N MET A 101 16.15 8.52 5.61
CA MET A 101 16.67 7.30 4.99
C MET A 101 18.20 7.28 4.91
N GLU A 102 18.90 8.39 5.15
CA GLU A 102 20.37 8.42 5.29
C GLU A 102 20.88 7.49 6.43
N LEU A 103 19.97 7.02 7.30
CA LEU A 103 20.22 5.92 8.26
C LEU A 103 20.74 4.65 7.56
N TRP A 104 20.35 4.43 6.29
CA TRP A 104 20.68 3.24 5.51
C TRP A 104 21.38 3.64 4.19
N ASP A 105 22.27 2.80 3.73
CA ASP A 105 22.94 2.97 2.43
C ASP A 105 22.06 2.37 1.30
N ILE A 106 20.91 3.02 1.04
CA ILE A 106 19.96 2.62 -0.01
C ILE A 106 19.53 3.83 -0.85
N GLU A 107 19.38 3.62 -2.15
CA GLU A 107 18.90 4.65 -3.07
C GLU A 107 17.36 4.76 -2.99
N PRO A 108 16.79 5.95 -2.73
CA PRO A 108 15.34 6.15 -2.72
C PRO A 108 14.74 6.04 -4.12
N HIS A 109 13.76 5.16 -4.29
CA HIS A 109 13.01 5.00 -5.53
C HIS A 109 11.54 5.36 -5.32
N TRP A 110 11.02 6.23 -6.19
CA TRP A 110 9.64 6.70 -6.12
C TRP A 110 8.84 6.30 -7.35
N VAL A 111 7.58 5.93 -7.14
CA VAL A 111 6.66 5.61 -8.23
C VAL A 111 6.26 6.90 -8.93
N VAL A 112 6.51 6.96 -10.23
CA VAL A 112 5.95 7.94 -11.15
C VAL A 112 5.00 7.20 -12.08
N PRO A 113 3.69 7.52 -12.06
CA PRO A 113 2.73 6.84 -12.93
C PRO A 113 3.13 6.93 -14.40
N SER A 114 3.14 5.81 -15.07
CA SER A 114 3.52 5.65 -16.47
C SER A 114 2.35 5.18 -17.32
N SER A 115 2.52 5.07 -18.62
CA SER A 115 1.51 4.53 -19.52
C SER A 115 1.22 3.05 -19.27
N HIS A 116 2.27 2.27 -18.89
CA HIS A 116 2.17 0.84 -18.64
C HIS A 116 3.15 0.43 -17.55
N GLU A 117 2.68 -0.27 -16.53
CA GLU A 117 3.53 -0.84 -15.47
C GLU A 117 2.78 -1.97 -14.74
N ALA A 118 3.48 -3.01 -14.33
CA ALA A 118 2.97 -4.11 -13.49
C ALA A 118 1.68 -4.77 -14.01
N GLY A 119 1.50 -4.83 -15.34
CA GLY A 119 0.30 -5.39 -15.98
C GLY A 119 -0.90 -4.44 -15.97
N LEU A 120 -0.67 -3.16 -15.71
CA LEU A 120 -1.65 -2.09 -15.84
C LEU A 120 -1.42 -1.28 -17.12
N THR A 121 -2.50 -0.71 -17.65
CA THR A 121 -2.49 0.33 -18.68
C THR A 121 -3.19 1.56 -18.12
N ASN A 122 -2.50 2.70 -18.13
CA ASN A 122 -3.04 3.96 -17.63
C ASN A 122 -3.95 4.62 -18.67
N GLY A 123 -5.19 4.90 -18.29
CA GLY A 123 -6.18 5.55 -19.15
C GLY A 123 -6.28 7.06 -19.03
N TYR A 124 -5.39 7.70 -18.26
CA TYR A 124 -5.33 9.17 -18.20
C TYR A 124 -4.76 9.75 -19.50
N ASP A 125 -5.26 10.90 -19.92
CA ASP A 125 -4.74 11.65 -21.08
C ASP A 125 -3.25 11.97 -20.90
N HIS A 126 -2.84 12.25 -19.67
CA HIS A 126 -1.46 12.46 -19.26
C HIS A 126 -1.12 11.50 -18.10
N PRO A 127 -0.58 10.32 -18.38
CA PRO A 127 -0.33 9.27 -17.37
C PRO A 127 0.42 9.74 -16.13
N SER A 128 1.43 10.60 -16.27
CA SER A 128 2.23 11.14 -15.17
C SER A 128 1.47 12.09 -14.23
N ARG A 129 0.26 12.54 -14.60
CA ARG A 129 -0.60 13.38 -13.76
C ARG A 129 -1.54 12.59 -12.85
N LEU A 130 -1.61 11.27 -12.99
CA LEU A 130 -2.32 10.42 -12.03
C LEU A 130 -1.58 10.48 -10.68
N GLY A 131 -2.29 10.52 -9.57
CA GLY A 131 -1.68 10.39 -8.24
C GLY A 131 -0.93 9.06 -8.09
N ALA A 132 0.29 9.11 -7.58
CA ALA A 132 1.12 7.91 -7.43
C ALA A 132 0.47 6.88 -6.49
N ASP A 133 -0.20 7.32 -5.43
CA ASP A 133 -0.97 6.50 -4.50
C ASP A 133 -2.10 5.73 -5.21
N ARG A 134 -2.86 6.40 -6.09
CA ARG A 134 -3.92 5.78 -6.89
C ARG A 134 -3.36 4.74 -7.87
N TRP A 135 -2.25 5.06 -8.54
CA TRP A 135 -1.59 4.15 -9.47
C TRP A 135 -1.10 2.88 -8.76
N VAL A 136 -0.49 3.04 -7.59
CA VAL A 136 -0.04 1.92 -6.76
C VAL A 136 -1.22 1.10 -6.22
N ALA A 137 -2.30 1.75 -5.76
CA ALA A 137 -3.50 1.05 -5.30
C ALA A 137 -4.15 0.21 -6.43
N LEU A 138 -4.15 0.72 -7.67
CA LEU A 138 -4.60 -0.04 -8.84
C LEU A 138 -3.71 -1.27 -9.11
N ALA A 139 -2.40 -1.17 -8.88
CA ALA A 139 -1.49 -2.33 -8.99
C ALA A 139 -1.79 -3.39 -7.91
N GLY A 140 -2.04 -2.95 -6.67
CA GLY A 140 -2.49 -3.84 -5.60
C GLY A 140 -3.81 -4.54 -5.93
N ALA A 141 -4.78 -3.79 -6.45
CA ALA A 141 -6.05 -4.35 -6.91
C ALA A 141 -5.86 -5.35 -8.04
N ARG A 142 -5.00 -5.06 -9.01
CA ARG A 142 -4.66 -5.99 -10.10
C ARG A 142 -4.05 -7.29 -9.56
N SER A 143 -3.16 -7.20 -8.60
CA SER A 143 -2.57 -8.37 -7.93
C SER A 143 -3.65 -9.27 -7.32
N ARG A 144 -4.61 -8.68 -6.58
CA ARG A 144 -5.72 -9.42 -5.95
C ARG A 144 -6.68 -10.03 -6.95
N VAL A 145 -7.07 -9.26 -7.99
CA VAL A 145 -7.90 -9.80 -9.07
C VAL A 145 -7.25 -11.02 -9.71
N LEU A 146 -5.95 -10.98 -9.98
CA LEU A 146 -5.23 -12.11 -10.56
C LEU A 146 -5.07 -13.28 -9.59
N ALA A 147 -4.85 -13.02 -8.31
CA ALA A 147 -4.73 -14.05 -7.28
C ALA A 147 -6.07 -14.76 -6.99
N SER A 148 -7.21 -14.08 -7.16
CA SER A 148 -8.55 -14.64 -6.98
C SER A 148 -9.08 -15.42 -8.18
N LEU A 149 -8.30 -15.54 -9.27
CA LEU A 149 -8.73 -16.22 -10.47
C LEU A 149 -8.92 -17.73 -10.23
N PRO A 150 -10.10 -18.29 -10.54
CA PRO A 150 -10.24 -19.73 -10.69
C PRO A 150 -9.39 -20.21 -11.86
N LYS A 151 -8.96 -21.47 -11.83
CA LYS A 151 -8.03 -22.06 -12.84
C LYS A 151 -8.46 -21.86 -14.31
N THR A 152 -9.74 -21.64 -14.55
CA THR A 152 -10.34 -21.44 -15.90
C THR A 152 -11.11 -20.12 -16.00
N GLY A 153 -10.96 -19.22 -15.05
CA GLY A 153 -11.71 -17.96 -14.98
C GLY A 153 -11.05 -16.82 -15.73
N GLN A 154 -11.87 -15.84 -16.11
CA GLN A 154 -11.39 -14.54 -16.61
C GLN A 154 -11.26 -13.55 -15.46
N PRO A 155 -10.29 -12.61 -15.53
CA PRO A 155 -10.21 -11.54 -14.55
C PRO A 155 -11.51 -10.74 -14.48
N ARG A 156 -11.90 -10.33 -13.27
CA ARG A 156 -13.04 -9.43 -13.06
C ARG A 156 -12.56 -7.97 -13.14
N PRO A 157 -13.44 -7.04 -13.56
CA PRO A 157 -13.18 -5.63 -13.33
C PRO A 157 -13.11 -5.34 -11.82
N ALA A 158 -12.40 -4.29 -11.42
CA ALA A 158 -12.32 -3.87 -10.04
C ALA A 158 -12.67 -2.39 -9.89
N LEU A 159 -13.31 -2.05 -8.78
CA LEU A 159 -13.48 -0.68 -8.33
C LEU A 159 -12.65 -0.49 -7.06
N VAL A 160 -11.69 0.41 -7.12
CA VAL A 160 -10.77 0.70 -6.01
C VAL A 160 -11.20 1.98 -5.33
N VAL A 161 -11.52 1.90 -4.05
CA VAL A 161 -11.97 3.02 -3.23
C VAL A 161 -10.95 3.30 -2.14
N MET A 162 -10.35 4.48 -2.17
CA MET A 162 -9.44 4.93 -1.12
C MET A 162 -10.14 5.99 -0.27
N VAL A 163 -10.32 5.72 1.02
CA VAL A 163 -11.09 6.58 1.95
C VAL A 163 -10.14 7.25 2.95
N GLY A 164 -9.74 8.47 2.60
CA GLY A 164 -8.81 9.28 3.40
C GLY A 164 -9.27 10.75 3.51
N THR A 165 -8.31 11.67 3.49
CA THR A 165 -8.56 13.13 3.42
C THR A 165 -9.36 13.48 2.17
N ALA A 166 -9.05 12.86 1.05
CA ALA A 166 -9.91 12.75 -0.12
C ALA A 166 -10.45 11.32 -0.22
N VAL A 167 -11.56 11.14 -0.93
CA VAL A 167 -12.03 9.82 -1.37
C VAL A 167 -11.81 9.71 -2.87
N THR A 168 -11.16 8.63 -3.30
CA THR A 168 -11.03 8.30 -4.73
C THR A 168 -11.82 7.03 -5.05
N VAL A 169 -12.40 6.97 -6.24
CA VAL A 169 -13.17 5.83 -6.73
C VAL A 169 -12.70 5.52 -8.14
N ASP A 170 -11.83 4.53 -8.27
CA ASP A 170 -11.04 4.24 -9.45
C ASP A 170 -11.48 2.94 -10.14
N ALA A 171 -11.79 3.02 -11.44
CA ALA A 171 -12.30 1.90 -12.22
C ALA A 171 -11.20 1.22 -13.04
N LEU A 172 -11.01 -0.07 -12.79
CA LEU A 172 -10.08 -0.96 -13.48
C LEU A 172 -10.88 -2.03 -14.25
N ASP A 173 -10.67 -2.17 -15.55
CA ASP A 173 -11.31 -3.23 -16.30
C ASP A 173 -10.58 -4.59 -16.14
N ALA A 174 -11.18 -5.63 -16.66
CA ALA A 174 -10.66 -7.00 -16.58
C ALA A 174 -9.29 -7.18 -17.24
N SER A 175 -8.93 -6.32 -18.20
CA SER A 175 -7.61 -6.38 -18.86
C SER A 175 -6.49 -5.72 -18.03
N GLY A 176 -6.85 -4.98 -16.97
CA GLY A 176 -5.93 -4.16 -16.20
C GLY A 176 -5.79 -2.73 -16.71
N ARG A 177 -6.77 -2.27 -17.53
CA ARG A 177 -6.81 -0.88 -17.96
C ARG A 177 -7.54 -0.01 -16.93
N PHE A 178 -6.86 0.99 -16.41
CA PHE A 178 -7.48 2.07 -15.65
C PHE A 178 -8.34 2.92 -16.57
N LEU A 179 -9.66 2.94 -16.31
CA LEU A 179 -10.65 3.61 -17.15
C LEU A 179 -10.88 5.08 -16.75
N GLY A 180 -10.34 5.47 -15.60
CA GLY A 180 -10.60 6.75 -14.96
C GLY A 180 -11.27 6.60 -13.61
N GLY A 181 -11.38 7.69 -12.85
CA GLY A 181 -11.94 7.65 -11.51
C GLY A 181 -12.47 9.00 -11.06
N LEU A 182 -13.04 9.00 -9.86
CA LEU A 182 -13.59 10.17 -9.20
C LEU A 182 -12.68 10.58 -8.04
N ILE A 183 -12.67 11.86 -7.73
CA ILE A 183 -12.05 12.42 -6.52
C ILE A 183 -13.12 13.25 -5.82
N LEU A 184 -13.39 12.92 -4.57
CA LEU A 184 -14.33 13.63 -3.71
C LEU A 184 -13.59 14.11 -2.44
N PRO A 185 -14.08 15.17 -1.79
CA PRO A 185 -13.63 15.47 -0.45
C PRO A 185 -13.90 14.28 0.48
N GLY A 186 -12.96 13.93 1.34
CA GLY A 186 -13.22 12.97 2.40
C GLY A 186 -14.19 13.56 3.42
N PHE A 187 -14.76 12.68 4.23
CA PHE A 187 -15.83 13.03 5.18
C PHE A 187 -15.50 14.25 6.04
N GLY A 188 -14.32 14.23 6.70
CA GLY A 188 -13.90 15.35 7.52
C GLY A 188 -13.66 16.66 6.76
N LEU A 189 -13.31 16.58 5.47
CA LEU A 189 -13.15 17.77 4.63
C LEU A 189 -14.51 18.35 4.23
N MET A 190 -15.51 17.51 3.94
CA MET A 190 -16.88 17.94 3.67
C MET A 190 -17.47 18.69 4.85
N LEU A 191 -17.35 18.14 6.06
CA LEU A 191 -17.84 18.76 7.27
C LEU A 191 -17.18 20.11 7.55
N ARG A 192 -15.86 20.18 7.47
CA ARG A 192 -15.12 21.45 7.65
C ARG A 192 -15.50 22.50 6.61
N ALA A 193 -15.70 22.10 5.36
CA ALA A 193 -16.10 23.03 4.31
C ALA A 193 -17.47 23.66 4.58
N LEU A 194 -18.42 22.87 5.09
CA LEU A 194 -19.76 23.36 5.46
C LEU A 194 -19.69 24.23 6.74
N GLU A 195 -18.90 23.84 7.74
CA GLU A 195 -18.65 24.64 8.94
C GLU A 195 -18.06 26.02 8.62
N GLN A 196 -17.10 26.08 7.69
CA GLN A 196 -16.44 27.33 7.29
C GLN A 196 -17.27 28.17 6.33
N GLY A 197 -18.06 27.53 5.48
CA GLY A 197 -18.86 28.19 4.45
C GLY A 197 -20.23 28.69 4.91
N THR A 198 -20.65 28.36 6.14
CA THR A 198 -21.99 28.70 6.65
C THR A 198 -21.95 29.21 8.09
N ALA A 199 -22.85 30.14 8.43
CA ALA A 199 -22.87 30.74 9.75
C ALA A 199 -23.43 29.82 10.88
N GLY A 200 -24.09 28.72 10.53
CA GLY A 200 -24.88 27.93 11.49
C GLY A 200 -24.55 26.43 11.55
N LEU A 201 -23.54 25.94 10.83
CA LEU A 201 -23.23 24.50 10.77
C LEU A 201 -22.05 24.06 11.66
N LYS A 202 -21.74 24.86 12.69
CA LYS A 202 -20.80 24.45 13.74
C LYS A 202 -21.54 23.65 14.79
N VAL A 203 -21.79 22.38 14.51
CA VAL A 203 -22.58 21.50 15.38
C VAL A 203 -21.75 20.29 15.82
N PRO A 204 -22.12 19.61 16.92
CA PRO A 204 -21.48 18.35 17.31
C PRO A 204 -21.57 17.29 16.22
N THR A 205 -20.71 16.27 16.28
CA THR A 205 -20.80 15.09 15.42
C THR A 205 -22.13 14.38 15.68
N GLY A 206 -22.88 14.12 14.61
CA GLY A 206 -24.14 13.37 14.64
C GLY A 206 -23.98 11.90 14.28
N GLU A 207 -25.09 11.21 14.17
CA GLU A 207 -25.18 9.83 13.71
C GLU A 207 -25.59 9.76 12.23
N ILE A 208 -25.29 8.63 11.59
CA ILE A 208 -25.74 8.35 10.23
C ILE A 208 -27.08 7.62 10.33
N VAL A 209 -28.14 8.24 9.80
CA VAL A 209 -29.51 7.73 9.84
C VAL A 209 -30.21 7.99 8.50
N ASP A 210 -31.18 7.18 8.15
CA ASP A 210 -31.87 7.24 6.84
C ASP A 210 -32.62 8.57 6.65
N PHE A 211 -33.28 9.08 7.69
CA PHE A 211 -34.07 10.32 7.66
C PHE A 211 -33.71 11.21 8.85
N PRO A 212 -32.62 11.99 8.76
CA PRO A 212 -32.17 12.81 9.86
C PRO A 212 -33.13 13.96 10.18
N THR A 213 -33.42 14.17 11.46
CA THR A 213 -34.34 15.20 11.96
C THR A 213 -33.65 16.33 12.71
N ASN A 214 -32.32 16.34 12.69
CA ASN A 214 -31.47 17.41 13.26
C ASN A 214 -30.25 17.67 12.38
N THR A 215 -29.62 18.84 12.56
CA THR A 215 -28.51 19.28 11.70
C THR A 215 -27.26 18.40 11.80
N SER A 216 -26.93 17.90 12.98
CA SER A 216 -25.76 17.04 13.18
C SER A 216 -25.87 15.74 12.38
N ASP A 217 -27.01 15.04 12.49
CA ASP A 217 -27.27 13.82 11.77
C ASP A 217 -27.43 14.07 10.26
N ALA A 218 -28.02 15.21 9.87
CA ALA A 218 -28.15 15.58 8.46
C ALA A 218 -26.80 15.80 7.79
N LEU A 219 -25.84 16.42 8.47
CA LEU A 219 -24.47 16.60 8.00
C LEU A 219 -23.74 15.25 7.86
N MET A 220 -23.89 14.39 8.88
CA MET A 220 -23.26 13.07 8.89
C MET A 220 -23.83 12.17 7.80
N SER A 221 -25.14 12.04 7.71
CA SER A 221 -25.83 11.20 6.70
C SER A 221 -25.57 11.72 5.30
N GLY A 222 -25.67 13.03 5.06
CA GLY A 222 -25.43 13.62 3.74
C GLY A 222 -24.00 13.42 3.23
N GLY A 223 -22.99 13.52 4.09
CA GLY A 223 -21.60 13.23 3.73
C GLY A 223 -21.37 11.75 3.43
N ALA A 224 -22.01 10.87 4.16
CA ALA A 224 -21.97 9.43 3.99
C ALA A 224 -22.61 9.02 2.65
N ASP A 225 -23.84 9.49 2.41
CA ASP A 225 -24.60 9.21 1.19
C ASP A 225 -23.91 9.76 -0.07
N ALA A 226 -23.29 10.93 0.03
CA ALA A 226 -22.52 11.47 -1.09
C ALA A 226 -21.37 10.54 -1.52
N ILE A 227 -20.69 9.92 -0.56
CA ILE A 227 -19.59 8.99 -0.84
C ILE A 227 -20.15 7.64 -1.33
N ALA A 228 -21.11 7.04 -0.60
CA ALA A 228 -21.73 5.76 -0.95
C ALA A 228 -22.39 5.82 -2.32
N GLY A 229 -23.18 6.85 -2.59
CA GLY A 229 -23.83 7.04 -3.89
C GLY A 229 -22.84 7.21 -5.05
N ALA A 230 -21.69 7.85 -4.82
CA ALA A 230 -20.62 7.94 -5.84
C ALA A 230 -20.00 6.57 -6.13
N ILE A 231 -19.75 5.75 -5.10
CA ILE A 231 -19.24 4.38 -5.23
C ILE A 231 -20.22 3.51 -6.02
N GLU A 232 -21.48 3.46 -5.60
CA GLU A 232 -22.52 2.67 -6.24
C GLU A 232 -22.76 3.08 -7.69
N ARG A 233 -22.80 4.40 -7.95
CA ARG A 233 -22.96 4.91 -9.31
C ARG A 233 -21.79 4.49 -10.19
N GLN A 234 -20.57 4.51 -9.68
CA GLN A 234 -19.39 4.11 -10.44
C GLN A 234 -19.33 2.59 -10.64
N ALA A 235 -19.75 1.80 -9.64
CA ALA A 235 -19.91 0.35 -9.77
C ALA A 235 -20.91 -0.02 -10.88
N ARG A 236 -22.09 0.60 -10.89
CA ARG A 236 -23.10 0.40 -11.94
C ARG A 236 -22.58 0.78 -13.33
N ARG A 237 -21.81 1.87 -13.47
CA ARG A 237 -21.20 2.28 -14.75
C ARG A 237 -20.17 1.27 -15.23
N LEU A 238 -19.31 0.77 -14.32
CA LEU A 238 -18.30 -0.22 -14.65
C LEU A 238 -18.97 -1.55 -15.06
N GLN A 239 -19.96 -2.01 -14.31
CA GLN A 239 -20.76 -3.19 -14.66
C GLN A 239 -21.46 -3.04 -16.02
N ALA A 240 -22.10 -1.90 -16.28
CA ALA A 240 -22.77 -1.65 -17.56
C ALA A 240 -21.77 -1.67 -18.75
N ARG A 241 -20.54 -1.19 -18.53
CA ARG A 241 -19.48 -1.18 -19.55
C ARG A 241 -18.87 -2.54 -19.82
N THR A 242 -18.70 -3.35 -18.77
CA THR A 242 -17.96 -4.64 -18.84
C THR A 242 -18.87 -5.86 -18.91
N GLY A 243 -20.16 -5.71 -18.60
CA GLY A 243 -21.10 -6.81 -18.47
C GLY A 243 -20.91 -7.68 -17.22
N VAL A 244 -19.93 -7.34 -16.35
CA VAL A 244 -19.56 -8.13 -15.18
C VAL A 244 -19.56 -7.22 -13.94
N GLU A 245 -20.11 -7.74 -12.85
CA GLU A 245 -20.08 -7.06 -11.56
C GLU A 245 -18.61 -6.89 -11.07
N PRO A 246 -18.18 -5.66 -10.75
CA PRO A 246 -16.82 -5.41 -10.32
C PRO A 246 -16.55 -5.97 -8.93
N MET A 247 -15.29 -6.36 -8.68
CA MET A 247 -14.77 -6.55 -7.34
C MET A 247 -14.59 -5.16 -6.71
N LEU A 248 -15.23 -4.90 -5.57
CA LEU A 248 -15.09 -3.64 -4.85
C LEU A 248 -14.05 -3.79 -3.75
N LEU A 249 -12.93 -3.06 -3.88
CA LEU A 249 -11.82 -3.05 -2.92
C LEU A 249 -11.76 -1.69 -2.23
N MET A 250 -11.89 -1.68 -0.91
CA MET A 250 -11.79 -0.46 -0.11
C MET A 250 -10.49 -0.44 0.70
N THR A 251 -9.84 0.71 0.75
CA THR A 251 -8.69 0.98 1.61
C THR A 251 -8.78 2.37 2.23
N GLY A 252 -7.91 2.63 3.19
CA GLY A 252 -7.86 3.92 3.89
C GLY A 252 -8.50 3.90 5.27
N GLY A 253 -8.05 4.79 6.16
CA GLY A 253 -8.39 4.77 7.57
C GLY A 253 -9.87 5.03 7.91
N ALA A 254 -10.66 5.54 6.96
CA ALA A 254 -12.08 5.76 7.15
C ALA A 254 -12.98 4.76 6.40
N ALA A 255 -12.41 3.74 5.75
CA ALA A 255 -13.16 2.71 5.02
C ALA A 255 -14.20 1.99 5.91
N VAL A 256 -13.84 1.69 7.14
CA VAL A 256 -14.74 1.05 8.13
C VAL A 256 -16.02 1.87 8.40
N LYS A 257 -15.95 3.20 8.29
CA LYS A 257 -17.10 4.08 8.49
C LYS A 257 -18.10 4.05 7.34
N LEU A 258 -17.67 3.62 6.15
CA LEU A 258 -18.52 3.46 4.98
C LEU A 258 -19.17 2.06 4.90
N ALA A 259 -18.65 1.10 5.66
CA ALA A 259 -19.17 -0.27 5.67
C ALA A 259 -20.68 -0.38 5.93
N PRO A 260 -21.28 0.41 6.85
CA PRO A 260 -22.72 0.36 7.11
C PRO A 260 -23.59 1.07 6.05
N ILE A 261 -22.98 1.80 5.11
CA ILE A 261 -23.70 2.78 4.26
C ILE A 261 -23.83 2.32 2.81
N THR A 262 -23.06 1.33 2.39
CA THR A 262 -23.16 0.78 1.02
C THR A 262 -23.72 -0.63 1.08
N ASP A 263 -24.71 -0.89 0.23
CA ASP A 263 -25.29 -2.25 0.06
C ASP A 263 -24.42 -3.14 -0.84
N LEU A 264 -23.35 -2.60 -1.43
CA LEU A 264 -22.48 -3.37 -2.30
C LEU A 264 -21.53 -4.25 -1.47
N PRO A 265 -21.34 -5.52 -1.84
CA PRO A 265 -20.32 -6.34 -1.21
C PRO A 265 -18.93 -5.81 -1.54
N PHE A 266 -18.08 -5.59 -0.53
CA PHE A 266 -16.72 -5.10 -0.68
C PHE A 266 -15.73 -5.85 0.21
N GLU A 267 -14.48 -5.79 -0.17
CA GLU A 267 -13.35 -6.26 0.61
C GLU A 267 -12.54 -5.07 1.13
N THR A 268 -12.33 -4.99 2.45
CA THR A 268 -11.42 -3.99 3.04
C THR A 268 -9.99 -4.51 3.00
N VAL A 269 -9.10 -3.72 2.40
CA VAL A 269 -7.68 -4.08 2.22
C VAL A 269 -6.81 -2.94 2.71
N GLU A 270 -6.38 -3.02 3.97
CA GLU A 270 -5.53 -1.97 4.56
C GLU A 270 -4.14 -1.89 3.90
N THR A 271 -3.65 -3.02 3.37
CA THR A 271 -2.32 -3.19 2.78
C THR A 271 -2.28 -2.95 1.27
N LEU A 272 -3.37 -2.48 0.65
CA LEU A 272 -3.53 -2.43 -0.81
C LEU A 272 -2.39 -1.67 -1.52
N ILE A 273 -1.95 -0.54 -0.96
CA ILE A 273 -0.81 0.22 -1.49
C ILE A 273 0.48 -0.58 -1.38
N PHE A 274 0.74 -1.21 -0.24
CA PHE A 274 1.94 -2.02 -0.06
C PHE A 274 1.97 -3.24 -1.00
N GLU A 275 0.82 -3.88 -1.22
CA GLU A 275 0.69 -4.96 -2.21
C GLU A 275 1.01 -4.48 -3.63
N GLY A 276 0.59 -3.25 -3.96
CA GLY A 276 0.93 -2.60 -5.22
C GLY A 276 2.43 -2.33 -5.38
N LEU A 277 3.07 -1.81 -4.33
CA LEU A 277 4.51 -1.57 -4.31
C LEU A 277 5.32 -2.87 -4.45
N LEU A 278 4.90 -3.94 -3.76
CA LEU A 278 5.51 -5.27 -3.89
C LEU A 278 5.36 -5.83 -5.32
N LEU A 279 4.19 -5.68 -5.95
CA LEU A 279 3.99 -6.11 -7.33
C LEU A 279 4.88 -5.33 -8.29
N MET A 280 4.93 -4.00 -8.16
CA MET A 280 5.74 -3.13 -9.02
C MET A 280 7.23 -3.45 -8.88
N GLN A 281 7.73 -3.54 -7.64
CA GLN A 281 9.14 -3.85 -7.39
C GLN A 281 9.52 -5.24 -7.89
N GLY A 282 8.70 -6.25 -7.64
CA GLY A 282 8.93 -7.60 -8.13
C GLY A 282 8.98 -7.69 -9.66
N LYS A 283 8.17 -6.88 -10.35
CA LYS A 283 8.20 -6.79 -11.83
C LYS A 283 9.43 -6.05 -12.35
N ARG A 284 9.87 -4.98 -11.68
CA ARG A 284 11.10 -4.23 -12.04
C ARG A 284 12.35 -5.09 -11.93
N LEU A 285 12.42 -5.96 -10.91
CA LEU A 285 13.55 -6.86 -10.71
C LEU A 285 13.55 -8.08 -11.64
N ALA A 286 12.45 -8.38 -12.30
CA ALA A 286 12.32 -9.49 -13.25
C ALA A 286 12.63 -9.09 -14.70
N LEU A 287 12.91 -7.80 -14.95
CA LEU A 287 13.31 -7.24 -16.26
C LEU A 287 14.81 -7.13 -16.37
#